data_c9e2cfd639b04901cc66e1935cc316d3
#
_entry.id   c9e2cfd639b04901cc66e1935cc316d3
#
_cell.length_a   1.000
_cell.length_b   1.000
_cell.length_c   1.000
_cell.angle_alpha   90.00
_cell.angle_beta   90.00
_cell.angle_gamma   90.00
#
_symmetry.space_group_name_H-M   'P 1'
#
loop_
_entity.id
_entity.type
_entity.pdbx_description
1 polymer ?
#
loop_
_entity_poly.entity_id
_entity_poly.type
_entity_poly.pdbx_seq_one_letter_code
_entity_poly.pdbx_strand_id
1 'polypeptide(L)'
;MVKFVASDLDGTLLLNGAQSVDESTIQYINKLVDKGVIFAPASGRQITSLKRLFGAVSDKLAYIAENGALVEYKGETIGKTAMDRKLALEIIEDVIEQPNCEVLVSGEHTSYIKPKSQEYYYRMTKVVNYHTTLVDKFTDIDEDILKIAVCDMTGIKNSKEHFINKWSDKASVLVSGELYLDLMDTNVNKGRGIEQVQQYFGLKPEQCMAFGDNYNDIAMLDKVYYSYVMEKAVEDVKKHGRFVTGW
;
A
#
# COMPACT_ATOMS: atom_id res chain seq x y z
N MET A 1 -19.49 16.44 -11.18
CA MET A 1 -19.82 14.99 -11.13
C MET A 1 -18.56 14.23 -10.78
N VAL A 2 -18.60 13.33 -9.80
CA VAL A 2 -17.47 12.48 -9.40
C VAL A 2 -17.17 11.47 -10.50
N LYS A 3 -15.89 11.33 -10.86
CA LYS A 3 -15.38 10.41 -11.89
C LYS A 3 -14.39 9.40 -11.33
N PHE A 4 -13.84 9.68 -10.17
CA PHE A 4 -12.86 8.82 -9.51
C PHE A 4 -13.17 8.71 -8.02
N VAL A 5 -13.11 7.49 -7.49
CA VAL A 5 -13.28 7.16 -6.08
C VAL A 5 -12.11 6.30 -5.63
N ALA A 6 -11.36 6.76 -4.64
CA ALA A 6 -10.35 5.97 -3.95
C ALA A 6 -10.84 5.58 -2.55
N SER A 7 -10.47 4.42 -2.07
CA SER A 7 -10.76 4.00 -0.69
C SER A 7 -9.57 3.28 -0.09
N ASP A 8 -9.19 3.68 1.12
CA ASP A 8 -8.39 2.82 1.97
C ASP A 8 -9.13 1.51 2.26
N LEU A 9 -8.41 0.51 2.73
CA LEU A 9 -8.94 -0.81 3.05
C LEU A 9 -9.14 -1.02 4.54
N ASP A 10 -8.06 -1.07 5.29
CA ASP A 10 -8.05 -1.57 6.68
C ASP A 10 -8.52 -0.49 7.66
N GLY A 11 -9.76 -0.55 8.10
CA GLY A 11 -10.43 0.48 8.91
C GLY A 11 -11.41 1.33 8.11
N THR A 12 -11.39 1.22 6.78
CA THR A 12 -12.27 1.95 5.87
C THR A 12 -13.21 1.00 5.11
N LEU A 13 -12.70 0.22 4.15
CA LEU A 13 -13.51 -0.75 3.39
C LEU A 13 -13.57 -2.12 4.09
N LEU A 14 -12.50 -2.49 4.78
CA LEU A 14 -12.38 -3.71 5.58
C LEU A 14 -12.50 -3.36 7.06
N LEU A 15 -13.67 -3.58 7.61
CA LEU A 15 -14.05 -3.18 8.94
C LEU A 15 -13.88 -4.32 9.95
N ASN A 16 -13.54 -3.96 11.20
CA ASN A 16 -13.45 -4.94 12.31
C ASN A 16 -12.51 -6.13 12.02
N GLY A 17 -11.44 -5.90 11.25
CA GLY A 17 -10.47 -6.93 10.88
C GLY A 17 -10.96 -7.92 9.82
N ALA A 18 -11.97 -7.56 9.02
CA ALA A 18 -12.45 -8.37 7.91
C ALA A 18 -11.31 -8.70 6.94
N GLN A 19 -11.27 -9.96 6.50
CA GLN A 19 -10.22 -10.45 5.59
C GLN A 19 -10.66 -10.46 4.12
N SER A 20 -11.89 -10.06 3.83
CA SER A 20 -12.47 -9.99 2.49
C SER A 20 -13.44 -8.83 2.39
N VAL A 21 -13.57 -8.25 1.20
CA VAL A 21 -14.62 -7.29 0.90
C VAL A 21 -15.93 -8.05 0.77
N ASP A 22 -17.00 -7.56 1.40
CA ASP A 22 -18.30 -8.22 1.35
C ASP A 22 -18.93 -8.11 -0.05
N GLU A 23 -19.81 -9.06 -0.36
CA GLU A 23 -20.41 -9.18 -1.69
C GLU A 23 -21.27 -7.96 -2.06
N SER A 24 -21.94 -7.33 -1.10
CA SER A 24 -22.76 -6.14 -1.34
C SER A 24 -21.89 -4.94 -1.73
N THR A 25 -20.74 -4.77 -1.07
CA THR A 25 -19.75 -3.74 -1.41
C THR A 25 -19.19 -3.98 -2.82
N ILE A 26 -18.82 -5.21 -3.16
CA ILE A 26 -18.39 -5.57 -4.53
C ILE A 26 -19.46 -5.21 -5.56
N GLN A 27 -20.74 -5.49 -5.29
CA GLN A 27 -21.85 -5.13 -6.19
C GLN A 27 -21.99 -3.60 -6.35
N TYR A 28 -21.81 -2.81 -5.27
CA TYR A 28 -21.83 -1.35 -5.36
C TYR A 28 -20.66 -0.81 -6.16
N ILE A 29 -19.45 -1.34 -5.95
CA ILE A 29 -18.27 -0.97 -6.73
C ILE A 29 -18.50 -1.29 -8.22
N ASN A 30 -19.02 -2.46 -8.54
CA ASN A 30 -19.33 -2.82 -9.93
C ASN A 30 -20.34 -1.83 -10.55
N LYS A 31 -21.40 -1.44 -9.83
CA LYS A 31 -22.37 -0.44 -10.30
C LYS A 31 -21.73 0.94 -10.55
N LEU A 32 -20.74 1.35 -9.74
CA LEU A 32 -19.99 2.58 -9.95
C LEU A 32 -19.18 2.50 -11.24
N VAL A 33 -18.44 1.41 -11.42
CA VAL A 33 -17.61 1.19 -12.60
C VAL A 33 -18.43 1.09 -13.88
N ASP A 34 -19.59 0.41 -13.84
CA ASP A 34 -20.51 0.31 -14.98
C ASP A 34 -21.12 1.68 -15.37
N LYS A 35 -21.13 2.66 -14.45
CA LYS A 35 -21.50 4.06 -14.72
C LYS A 35 -20.31 4.92 -15.20
N GLY A 36 -19.15 4.32 -15.42
CA GLY A 36 -17.94 5.02 -15.88
C GLY A 36 -17.16 5.73 -14.78
N VAL A 37 -17.42 5.43 -13.51
CA VAL A 37 -16.60 5.92 -12.38
C VAL A 37 -15.42 4.99 -12.19
N ILE A 38 -14.21 5.55 -12.14
CA ILE A 38 -12.99 4.80 -11.81
C ILE A 38 -12.99 4.55 -10.30
N PHE A 39 -12.82 3.31 -9.87
CA PHE A 39 -12.64 2.96 -8.47
C PHE A 39 -11.23 2.41 -8.23
N ALA A 40 -10.58 2.86 -7.15
CA ALA A 40 -9.25 2.38 -6.75
C ALA A 40 -9.17 2.12 -5.25
N PRO A 41 -8.94 0.87 -4.81
CA PRO A 41 -8.41 0.62 -3.48
C PRO A 41 -7.00 1.18 -3.36
N ALA A 42 -6.70 1.85 -2.23
CA ALA A 42 -5.42 2.47 -1.93
C ALA A 42 -4.84 1.89 -0.63
N SER A 43 -3.78 1.09 -0.72
CA SER A 43 -3.26 0.34 0.43
C SER A 43 -1.74 0.14 0.36
N GLY A 44 -1.14 -0.17 1.53
CA GLY A 44 0.25 -0.63 1.62
C GLY A 44 0.47 -2.08 1.16
N ARG A 45 -0.60 -2.79 0.79
CA ARG A 45 -0.55 -4.18 0.36
C ARG A 45 0.03 -4.32 -1.05
N GLN A 46 0.63 -5.50 -1.32
CA GLN A 46 1.06 -5.90 -2.66
C GLN A 46 -0.12 -5.95 -3.64
N ILE A 47 0.09 -5.55 -4.89
CA ILE A 47 -0.98 -5.46 -5.90
C ILE A 47 -1.72 -6.77 -6.12
N THR A 48 -1.03 -7.91 -6.15
CA THR A 48 -1.65 -9.23 -6.29
C THR A 48 -2.55 -9.58 -5.10
N SER A 49 -2.20 -9.11 -3.90
CA SER A 49 -3.02 -9.24 -2.70
C SER A 49 -4.28 -8.37 -2.78
N LEU A 50 -4.16 -7.14 -3.30
CA LEU A 50 -5.30 -6.26 -3.53
C LEU A 50 -6.28 -6.86 -4.53
N LYS A 51 -5.79 -7.30 -5.69
CA LYS A 51 -6.63 -7.87 -6.75
C LYS A 51 -7.49 -9.05 -6.26
N ARG A 52 -6.94 -9.90 -5.40
CA ARG A 52 -7.69 -11.04 -4.83
C ARG A 52 -8.91 -10.63 -4.01
N LEU A 53 -8.87 -9.47 -3.35
CA LEU A 53 -9.98 -8.99 -2.53
C LEU A 53 -11.22 -8.61 -3.34
N PHE A 54 -11.06 -8.27 -4.62
CA PHE A 54 -12.13 -7.75 -5.46
C PHE A 54 -12.68 -8.77 -6.47
N GLY A 55 -12.10 -9.98 -6.54
CA GLY A 55 -12.63 -11.09 -7.31
C GLY A 55 -13.02 -10.73 -8.75
N ALA A 56 -14.27 -10.96 -9.12
CA ALA A 56 -14.75 -10.78 -10.50
C ALA A 56 -14.72 -9.34 -11.02
N VAL A 57 -14.65 -8.32 -10.16
CA VAL A 57 -14.56 -6.92 -10.60
C VAL A 57 -13.11 -6.42 -10.71
N SER A 58 -12.15 -7.23 -10.28
CA SER A 58 -10.74 -6.88 -10.17
C SER A 58 -10.18 -6.24 -11.46
N ASP A 59 -10.44 -6.83 -12.61
CA ASP A 59 -9.88 -6.39 -13.90
C ASP A 59 -10.47 -5.06 -14.41
N LYS A 60 -11.52 -4.55 -13.73
CA LYS A 60 -12.16 -3.27 -14.08
C LYS A 60 -11.61 -2.10 -13.28
N LEU A 61 -10.86 -2.36 -12.19
CA LEU A 61 -10.45 -1.38 -11.20
C LEU A 61 -9.09 -0.75 -11.54
N ALA A 62 -8.86 0.43 -10.97
CA ALA A 62 -7.51 0.92 -10.74
C ALA A 62 -7.01 0.43 -9.37
N TYR A 63 -5.70 0.45 -9.13
CA TYR A 63 -5.10 0.04 -7.87
C TYR A 63 -3.99 1.03 -7.48
N ILE A 64 -4.02 1.50 -6.24
CA ILE A 64 -2.93 2.25 -5.62
C ILE A 64 -2.32 1.32 -4.57
N ALA A 65 -1.28 0.59 -4.99
CA ALA A 65 -0.61 -0.43 -4.19
C ALA A 65 0.69 0.09 -3.57
N GLU A 66 1.25 -0.65 -2.62
CA GLU A 66 2.51 -0.34 -1.94
C GLU A 66 2.56 1.11 -1.43
N ASN A 67 1.46 1.58 -0.78
CA ASN A 67 1.29 2.96 -0.32
C ASN A 67 1.40 4.03 -1.43
N GLY A 68 1.17 3.68 -2.70
CA GLY A 68 1.26 4.59 -3.85
C GLY A 68 2.58 4.49 -4.62
N ALA A 69 3.46 3.55 -4.28
CA ALA A 69 4.65 3.26 -5.08
C ALA A 69 4.29 2.64 -6.44
N LEU A 70 3.15 1.96 -6.54
CA LEU A 70 2.66 1.35 -7.77
C LEU A 70 1.20 1.72 -8.00
N VAL A 71 0.90 2.22 -9.19
CA VAL A 71 -0.48 2.47 -9.63
C VAL A 71 -0.73 1.72 -10.92
N GLU A 72 -1.76 0.89 -10.92
CA GLU A 72 -2.17 0.08 -12.06
C GLU A 72 -3.62 0.39 -12.46
N TYR A 73 -3.92 0.31 -13.75
CA TYR A 73 -5.27 0.32 -14.29
C TYR A 73 -5.41 -0.71 -15.40
N LYS A 74 -6.37 -1.64 -15.25
CA LYS A 74 -6.66 -2.71 -16.21
C LYS A 74 -5.43 -3.53 -16.64
N GLY A 75 -4.53 -3.81 -15.69
CA GLY A 75 -3.32 -4.60 -15.92
C GLY A 75 -2.12 -3.81 -16.47
N GLU A 76 -2.26 -2.50 -16.68
CA GLU A 76 -1.18 -1.63 -17.12
C GLU A 76 -0.68 -0.76 -15.97
N THR A 77 0.63 -0.68 -15.78
CA THR A 77 1.25 0.26 -14.83
C THR A 77 1.12 1.68 -15.37
N ILE A 78 0.30 2.51 -14.71
CA ILE A 78 0.07 3.91 -15.07
C ILE A 78 0.86 4.90 -14.22
N GLY A 79 1.48 4.40 -13.15
CA GLY A 79 2.33 5.19 -12.27
C GLY A 79 3.22 4.30 -11.40
N LYS A 80 4.47 4.73 -11.24
CA LYS A 80 5.46 4.01 -10.43
C LYS A 80 6.42 5.00 -9.77
N THR A 81 6.80 4.73 -8.53
CA THR A 81 7.84 5.45 -7.79
C THR A 81 8.75 4.41 -7.15
N ALA A 82 9.92 4.20 -7.73
CA ALA A 82 10.89 3.24 -7.26
C ALA A 82 11.91 3.90 -6.33
N MET A 83 12.49 3.11 -5.44
CA MET A 83 13.64 3.51 -4.63
C MET A 83 14.91 3.62 -5.49
N ASP A 84 15.82 4.49 -5.09
CA ASP A 84 17.19 4.40 -5.61
C ASP A 84 17.75 3.01 -5.31
N ARG A 85 18.25 2.33 -6.35
CA ARG A 85 18.68 0.92 -6.23
C ARG A 85 19.82 0.73 -5.25
N LYS A 86 20.76 1.68 -5.21
CA LYS A 86 21.92 1.61 -4.30
C LYS A 86 21.46 1.75 -2.85
N LEU A 87 20.60 2.75 -2.59
CA LEU A 87 20.00 2.95 -1.27
C LEU A 87 19.18 1.72 -0.84
N ALA A 88 18.39 1.16 -1.75
CA ALA A 88 17.59 -0.03 -1.46
C ALA A 88 18.47 -1.22 -1.05
N LEU A 89 19.57 -1.48 -1.76
CA LEU A 89 20.50 -2.55 -1.42
C LEU A 89 21.22 -2.30 -0.08
N GLU A 90 21.60 -1.05 0.24
CA GLU A 90 22.17 -0.68 1.54
C GLU A 90 21.17 -0.95 2.69
N ILE A 91 19.89 -0.64 2.49
CA ILE A 91 18.82 -0.94 3.46
C ILE A 91 18.63 -2.44 3.62
N ILE A 92 18.57 -3.19 2.53
CA ILE A 92 18.41 -4.65 2.56
C ILE A 92 19.54 -5.31 3.35
N GLU A 93 20.79 -4.89 3.13
CA GLU A 93 21.95 -5.39 3.86
C GLU A 93 21.83 -5.11 5.36
N ASP A 94 21.42 -3.89 5.74
CA ASP A 94 21.19 -3.53 7.14
C ASP A 94 20.10 -4.40 7.80
N VAL A 95 18.99 -4.69 7.10
CA VAL A 95 17.94 -5.58 7.61
C VAL A 95 18.47 -7.01 7.79
N ILE A 96 19.29 -7.49 6.85
CA ILE A 96 19.89 -8.83 6.91
C ILE A 96 20.81 -8.97 8.13
N GLU A 97 21.53 -7.92 8.50
CA GLU A 97 22.42 -7.90 9.66
C GLU A 97 21.66 -7.99 11.00
N GLN A 98 20.37 -7.60 11.04
CA GLN A 98 19.57 -7.71 12.27
C GLN A 98 19.13 -9.15 12.50
N PRO A 99 19.47 -9.80 13.63
CA PRO A 99 19.28 -11.25 13.82
C PRO A 99 17.82 -11.70 13.78
N ASN A 100 16.90 -10.86 14.28
CA ASN A 100 15.46 -11.19 14.39
C ASN A 100 14.63 -10.62 13.22
N CYS A 101 15.27 -9.92 12.29
CA CYS A 101 14.59 -9.29 11.18
C CYS A 101 14.72 -10.13 9.91
N GLU A 102 13.62 -10.26 9.24
CA GLU A 102 13.48 -10.81 7.90
C GLU A 102 13.17 -9.68 6.92
N VAL A 103 13.52 -9.85 5.66
CA VAL A 103 13.30 -8.84 4.64
C VAL A 103 12.38 -9.36 3.52
N LEU A 104 11.44 -8.52 3.11
CA LEU A 104 10.67 -8.69 1.89
C LEU A 104 10.90 -7.47 1.01
N VAL A 105 11.27 -7.70 -0.24
CA VAL A 105 11.49 -6.64 -1.24
C VAL A 105 10.36 -6.69 -2.24
N SER A 106 9.54 -5.65 -2.29
CA SER A 106 8.46 -5.54 -3.27
C SER A 106 9.00 -5.00 -4.59
N GLY A 107 8.86 -5.78 -5.65
CA GLY A 107 8.99 -5.35 -7.03
C GLY A 107 7.62 -5.00 -7.65
N GLU A 108 7.61 -4.76 -8.95
CA GLU A 108 6.38 -4.47 -9.69
C GLU A 108 5.49 -5.71 -9.84
N HIS A 109 6.10 -6.87 -10.07
CA HIS A 109 5.40 -8.11 -10.41
C HIS A 109 5.34 -9.11 -9.26
N THR A 110 6.33 -9.10 -8.38
CA THR A 110 6.44 -10.07 -7.28
C THR A 110 7.12 -9.43 -6.07
N SER A 111 7.07 -10.12 -4.94
CA SER A 111 7.94 -9.80 -3.81
C SER A 111 9.05 -10.82 -3.68
N TYR A 112 10.25 -10.36 -3.45
CA TYR A 112 11.45 -11.18 -3.33
C TYR A 112 11.78 -11.42 -1.87
N ILE A 113 12.06 -12.68 -1.53
CA ILE A 113 12.46 -13.08 -0.18
C ILE A 113 13.66 -14.04 -0.21
N LYS A 114 14.49 -13.94 0.83
CA LYS A 114 15.51 -14.91 1.19
C LYS A 114 15.38 -15.21 2.67
N PRO A 115 14.46 -16.12 3.04
CA PRO A 115 14.11 -16.36 4.44
C PRO A 115 15.29 -16.87 5.25
N LYS A 116 15.51 -16.30 6.45
CA LYS A 116 16.43 -16.86 7.46
C LYS A 116 15.80 -18.03 8.19
N SER A 117 14.45 -18.06 8.25
CA SER A 117 13.69 -19.09 8.99
C SER A 117 12.57 -19.71 8.16
N GLN A 118 12.25 -20.99 8.46
CA GLN A 118 11.08 -21.66 7.90
C GLN A 118 9.76 -21.05 8.35
N GLU A 119 9.73 -20.46 9.54
CA GLU A 119 8.57 -19.78 10.09
C GLU A 119 8.22 -18.55 9.24
N TYR A 120 9.20 -17.72 8.90
CA TYR A 120 8.98 -16.56 8.03
C TYR A 120 8.55 -16.99 6.62
N TYR A 121 9.18 -18.02 6.05
CA TYR A 121 8.77 -18.56 4.75
C TYR A 121 7.29 -18.99 4.77
N TYR A 122 6.90 -19.77 5.78
CA TYR A 122 5.52 -20.20 5.95
C TYR A 122 4.58 -19.00 6.11
N ARG A 123 4.97 -18.02 6.92
CA ARG A 123 4.20 -16.80 7.13
C ARG A 123 3.92 -16.07 5.81
N MET A 124 4.94 -15.83 4.98
CA MET A 124 4.78 -15.09 3.72
C MET A 124 3.94 -15.87 2.71
N THR A 125 4.17 -17.15 2.58
CA THR A 125 3.55 -17.97 1.54
C THR A 125 2.19 -18.56 1.90
N LYS A 126 1.87 -18.71 3.20
CA LYS A 126 0.63 -19.38 3.67
C LYS A 126 -0.26 -18.47 4.50
N VAL A 127 0.29 -17.61 5.36
CA VAL A 127 -0.49 -16.74 6.24
C VAL A 127 -0.83 -15.44 5.54
N VAL A 128 0.19 -14.69 5.13
CA VAL A 128 0.02 -13.43 4.38
C VAL A 128 -0.38 -13.72 2.93
N ASN A 129 0.07 -14.87 2.43
CA ASN A 129 -0.23 -15.37 1.09
C ASN A 129 0.15 -14.36 -0.01
N TYR A 130 1.35 -13.79 0.10
CA TYR A 130 1.92 -12.93 -0.93
C TYR A 130 2.44 -13.76 -2.12
N HIS A 131 2.40 -13.17 -3.30
CA HIS A 131 3.12 -13.70 -4.45
C HIS A 131 4.60 -13.42 -4.23
N THR A 132 5.39 -14.47 -3.98
CA THR A 132 6.80 -14.35 -3.59
C THR A 132 7.71 -15.16 -4.49
N THR A 133 8.88 -14.59 -4.79
CA THR A 133 9.99 -15.24 -5.51
C THR A 133 11.17 -15.39 -4.55
N LEU A 134 11.71 -16.60 -4.45
CA LEU A 134 12.95 -16.84 -3.72
C LEU A 134 14.14 -16.36 -4.51
N VAL A 135 15.08 -15.69 -3.83
CA VAL A 135 16.35 -15.26 -4.43
C VAL A 135 17.54 -15.74 -3.61
N ASP A 136 18.66 -16.02 -4.27
CA ASP A 136 19.92 -16.30 -3.60
C ASP A 136 20.61 -15.01 -3.14
N LYS A 137 20.46 -13.95 -3.93
CA LYS A 137 20.97 -12.60 -3.64
C LYS A 137 19.97 -11.55 -4.07
N PHE A 138 19.74 -10.54 -3.25
CA PHE A 138 18.88 -9.41 -3.62
C PHE A 138 19.46 -8.53 -4.72
N THR A 139 20.77 -8.62 -4.97
CA THR A 139 21.41 -7.98 -6.13
C THR A 139 20.96 -8.55 -7.47
N ASP A 140 20.41 -9.75 -7.48
CA ASP A 140 19.98 -10.46 -8.70
C ASP A 140 18.56 -10.06 -9.14
N ILE A 141 17.86 -9.22 -8.34
CA ILE A 141 16.58 -8.63 -8.73
C ILE A 141 16.82 -7.69 -9.91
N ASP A 142 16.15 -7.94 -11.03
CA ASP A 142 16.29 -7.20 -12.29
C ASP A 142 15.21 -6.15 -12.53
N GLU A 143 14.21 -6.06 -11.65
CA GLU A 143 13.18 -5.03 -11.69
C GLU A 143 13.39 -3.91 -10.64
N ASP A 144 12.60 -2.85 -10.75
CA ASP A 144 12.61 -1.75 -9.81
C ASP A 144 12.15 -2.18 -8.41
N ILE A 145 12.83 -1.71 -7.37
CA ILE A 145 12.46 -1.94 -5.98
C ILE A 145 11.50 -0.83 -5.54
N LEU A 146 10.30 -1.22 -5.16
CA LEU A 146 9.24 -0.29 -4.77
C LEU A 146 9.17 -0.07 -3.26
N LYS A 147 9.42 -1.14 -2.49
CA LYS A 147 9.33 -1.13 -1.03
C LYS A 147 10.20 -2.22 -0.43
N ILE A 148 10.78 -1.94 0.72
CA ILE A 148 11.44 -2.90 1.57
C ILE A 148 10.62 -3.02 2.86
N ALA A 149 10.08 -4.22 3.14
CA ALA A 149 9.39 -4.49 4.38
C ALA A 149 10.32 -5.26 5.32
N VAL A 150 10.56 -4.68 6.48
CA VAL A 150 11.22 -5.34 7.61
C VAL A 150 10.16 -6.11 8.39
N CYS A 151 10.39 -7.39 8.65
CA CYS A 151 9.57 -8.18 9.56
C CYS A 151 10.42 -8.61 10.76
N ASP A 152 10.20 -7.97 11.91
CA ASP A 152 10.81 -8.43 13.16
C ASP A 152 9.92 -9.50 13.79
N MET A 153 10.38 -10.74 13.77
CA MET A 153 9.62 -11.90 14.26
C MET A 153 9.36 -11.85 15.76
N THR A 154 10.06 -10.99 16.49
CA THR A 154 9.86 -10.74 17.94
C THR A 154 9.00 -9.53 18.26
N GLY A 155 8.61 -8.79 17.21
CA GLY A 155 7.82 -7.56 17.29
C GLY A 155 8.62 -6.33 16.89
N ILE A 156 8.08 -5.57 15.92
CA ILE A 156 8.77 -4.40 15.33
C ILE A 156 9.15 -3.32 16.35
N LYS A 157 8.48 -3.28 17.50
CA LYS A 157 8.82 -2.38 18.60
C LYS A 157 10.26 -2.55 19.10
N ASN A 158 10.86 -3.74 18.90
CA ASN A 158 12.20 -4.07 19.38
C ASN A 158 13.30 -3.54 18.43
N SER A 159 12.98 -3.34 17.14
CA SER A 159 13.97 -2.93 16.12
C SER A 159 13.62 -1.63 15.39
N LYS A 160 12.38 -1.14 15.47
CA LYS A 160 11.93 0.04 14.70
C LYS A 160 12.80 1.26 14.87
N GLU A 161 13.29 1.53 16.08
CA GLU A 161 14.11 2.71 16.36
C GLU A 161 15.45 2.70 15.62
N HIS A 162 16.04 1.51 15.42
CA HIS A 162 17.23 1.35 14.60
C HIS A 162 16.97 1.85 13.17
N PHE A 163 15.90 1.36 12.53
CA PHE A 163 15.58 1.72 11.15
C PHE A 163 15.12 3.18 11.00
N ILE A 164 14.31 3.68 11.94
CA ILE A 164 13.87 5.08 11.95
C ILE A 164 15.10 6.00 12.06
N ASN A 165 15.97 5.79 13.04
CA ASN A 165 17.13 6.66 13.28
C ASN A 165 18.16 6.62 12.13
N LYS A 166 18.30 5.47 11.46
CA LYS A 166 19.30 5.30 10.40
C LYS A 166 18.81 5.78 9.04
N TRP A 167 17.50 5.66 8.75
CA TRP A 167 17.02 5.78 7.38
C TRP A 167 16.00 6.90 7.14
N SER A 168 15.40 7.53 8.17
CA SER A 168 14.32 8.53 7.98
C SER A 168 14.75 9.79 7.24
N ASP A 169 16.03 10.08 7.15
CA ASP A 169 16.57 11.18 6.35
C ASP A 169 16.70 10.85 4.85
N LYS A 170 16.63 9.57 4.48
CA LYS A 170 16.86 9.08 3.12
C LYS A 170 15.67 8.31 2.53
N ALA A 171 14.79 7.78 3.38
CA ALA A 171 13.65 6.97 2.98
C ALA A 171 12.42 7.33 3.83
N SER A 172 11.24 7.13 3.27
CA SER A 172 9.98 7.11 4.04
C SER A 172 9.96 5.84 4.88
N VAL A 173 9.85 5.98 6.21
CA VAL A 173 9.86 4.87 7.16
C VAL A 173 8.51 4.84 7.87
N LEU A 174 7.74 3.75 7.68
CA LEU A 174 6.38 3.61 8.18
C LEU A 174 6.23 2.30 8.95
N VAL A 175 5.80 2.38 10.22
CA VAL A 175 5.35 1.18 10.95
C VAL A 175 4.00 0.74 10.38
N SER A 176 3.96 -0.44 9.78
CA SER A 176 2.80 -0.97 9.04
C SER A 176 2.09 -2.13 9.76
N GLY A 177 2.53 -2.47 10.95
CA GLY A 177 1.91 -3.52 11.77
C GLY A 177 2.74 -3.88 13.00
N GLU A 178 2.25 -4.83 13.81
CA GLU A 178 2.95 -5.27 15.03
C GLU A 178 4.32 -5.88 14.77
N LEU A 179 4.50 -6.49 13.59
CA LEU A 179 5.75 -7.14 13.18
C LEU A 179 6.46 -6.38 12.06
N TYR A 180 5.83 -5.35 11.45
CA TYR A 180 6.25 -4.81 10.17
C TYR A 180 6.58 -3.33 10.21
N LEU A 181 7.62 -2.98 9.44
CA LEU A 181 8.01 -1.62 9.12
C LEU A 181 8.39 -1.57 7.64
N ASP A 182 7.84 -0.60 6.92
CA ASP A 182 8.05 -0.40 5.50
C ASP A 182 9.02 0.76 5.26
N LEU A 183 9.99 0.57 4.34
CA LEU A 183 10.86 1.61 3.83
C LEU A 183 10.60 1.78 2.32
N MET A 184 10.43 3.03 1.90
CA MET A 184 10.07 3.40 0.53
C MET A 184 10.81 4.67 0.11
N ASP A 185 10.73 5.03 -1.16
CA ASP A 185 11.17 6.36 -1.60
C ASP A 185 10.43 7.47 -0.82
N THR A 186 11.10 8.57 -0.53
CA THR A 186 10.54 9.69 0.25
C THR A 186 9.30 10.33 -0.39
N ASN A 187 9.13 10.19 -1.70
CA ASN A 187 7.97 10.70 -2.43
C ASN A 187 6.78 9.73 -2.43
N VAL A 188 6.94 8.52 -1.89
CA VAL A 188 5.86 7.52 -1.86
C VAL A 188 4.88 7.82 -0.73
N ASN A 189 3.63 8.04 -1.10
CA ASN A 189 2.46 8.08 -0.24
C ASN A 189 1.20 7.89 -1.08
N LYS A 190 0.06 7.60 -0.45
CA LYS A 190 -1.21 7.37 -1.17
C LYS A 190 -1.66 8.58 -1.98
N GLY A 191 -1.32 9.80 -1.55
CA GLY A 191 -1.61 11.04 -2.30
C GLY A 191 -0.85 11.11 -3.63
N ARG A 192 0.38 10.62 -3.67
CA ARG A 192 1.13 10.50 -4.92
C ARG A 192 0.44 9.53 -5.89
N GLY A 193 -0.10 8.41 -5.38
CA GLY A 193 -0.91 7.50 -6.17
C GLY A 193 -2.16 8.17 -6.76
N ILE A 194 -2.87 9.00 -5.96
CA ILE A 194 -4.00 9.80 -6.45
C ILE A 194 -3.57 10.74 -7.57
N GLU A 195 -2.46 11.46 -7.42
CA GLU A 195 -1.93 12.37 -8.45
C GLU A 195 -1.66 11.63 -9.78
N GLN A 196 -1.08 10.44 -9.72
CA GLN A 196 -0.80 9.64 -10.91
C GLN A 196 -2.10 9.23 -11.62
N VAL A 197 -3.15 8.83 -10.88
CA VAL A 197 -4.48 8.57 -11.46
C VAL A 197 -5.08 9.84 -12.06
N GLN A 198 -5.03 10.98 -11.35
CA GLN A 198 -5.52 12.26 -11.84
C GLN A 198 -4.83 12.68 -13.13
N GLN A 199 -3.50 12.54 -13.20
CA GLN A 199 -2.72 12.87 -14.40
C GLN A 199 -3.07 11.97 -15.57
N TYR A 200 -3.14 10.66 -15.35
CA TYR A 200 -3.44 9.70 -16.42
C TYR A 200 -4.82 9.92 -17.07
N PHE A 201 -5.84 10.22 -16.25
CA PHE A 201 -7.21 10.42 -16.72
C PHE A 201 -7.60 11.89 -16.95
N GLY A 202 -6.70 12.85 -16.72
CA GLY A 202 -6.99 14.28 -16.85
C GLY A 202 -8.07 14.77 -15.86
N LEU A 203 -8.05 14.27 -14.61
CA LEU A 203 -9.05 14.58 -13.59
C LEU A 203 -8.62 15.75 -12.71
N LYS A 204 -9.60 16.59 -12.34
CA LYS A 204 -9.42 17.64 -11.35
C LYS A 204 -9.83 17.14 -9.95
N PRO A 205 -9.31 17.73 -8.87
CA PRO A 205 -9.71 17.36 -7.49
C PRO A 205 -11.22 17.35 -7.27
N GLU A 206 -11.99 18.25 -7.91
CA GLU A 206 -13.46 18.36 -7.81
C GLU A 206 -14.20 17.18 -8.46
N GLN A 207 -13.49 16.33 -9.19
CA GLN A 207 -14.02 15.11 -9.80
C GLN A 207 -13.61 13.86 -9.04
N CYS A 208 -12.87 14.02 -7.92
CA CYS A 208 -12.27 12.95 -7.15
C CYS A 208 -12.85 12.89 -5.75
N MET A 209 -13.03 11.65 -5.26
CA MET A 209 -13.50 11.32 -3.93
C MET A 209 -12.54 10.34 -3.29
N ALA A 210 -12.29 10.46 -1.99
CA ALA A 210 -11.47 9.50 -1.25
C ALA A 210 -12.04 9.23 0.15
N PHE A 211 -11.82 8.00 0.63
CA PHE A 211 -12.18 7.53 1.96
C PHE A 211 -10.94 7.02 2.68
N GLY A 212 -10.77 7.39 3.95
CA GLY A 212 -9.63 6.95 4.77
C GLY A 212 -9.88 7.15 6.26
N ASP A 213 -9.04 6.56 7.10
CA ASP A 213 -9.18 6.59 8.56
C ASP A 213 -7.87 6.83 9.32
N ASN A 214 -6.72 6.72 8.66
CA ASN A 214 -5.43 6.69 9.33
C ASN A 214 -4.44 7.74 8.78
N TYR A 215 -3.32 7.92 9.47
CA TYR A 215 -2.29 8.90 9.12
C TYR A 215 -1.73 8.75 7.70
N ASN A 216 -1.60 7.51 7.19
CA ASN A 216 -1.13 7.27 5.82
C ASN A 216 -2.14 7.66 4.73
N ASP A 217 -3.39 8.00 5.13
CA ASP A 217 -4.44 8.45 4.22
C ASP A 217 -4.48 9.98 4.06
N ILE A 218 -3.86 10.72 4.98
CA ILE A 218 -3.89 12.18 4.98
C ILE A 218 -3.50 12.74 3.62
N ALA A 219 -2.38 12.28 3.07
CA ALA A 219 -1.91 12.74 1.76
C ALA A 219 -2.93 12.46 0.64
N MET A 220 -3.68 11.35 0.71
CA MET A 220 -4.73 11.00 -0.25
C MET A 220 -5.95 11.91 -0.09
N LEU A 221 -6.38 12.16 1.15
CA LEU A 221 -7.52 13.00 1.46
C LEU A 221 -7.30 14.45 1.01
N ASP A 222 -6.07 14.96 1.15
CA ASP A 222 -5.69 16.32 0.75
C ASP A 222 -5.66 16.51 -0.79
N LYS A 223 -5.61 15.44 -1.59
CA LYS A 223 -5.56 15.51 -3.06
C LYS A 223 -6.93 15.50 -3.75
N VAL A 224 -8.01 15.34 -3.01
CA VAL A 224 -9.37 15.26 -3.55
C VAL A 224 -10.29 16.30 -2.94
N TYR A 225 -11.32 16.71 -3.69
CA TYR A 225 -12.32 17.64 -3.13
C TYR A 225 -13.28 16.92 -2.19
N TYR A 226 -13.73 15.72 -2.54
CA TYR A 226 -14.67 14.94 -1.72
C TYR A 226 -13.89 13.98 -0.81
N SER A 227 -13.21 14.53 0.22
CA SER A 227 -12.48 13.75 1.21
C SER A 227 -13.38 13.37 2.39
N TYR A 228 -13.57 12.07 2.57
CA TYR A 228 -14.34 11.45 3.64
C TYR A 228 -13.43 10.75 4.64
N VAL A 229 -13.53 11.14 5.91
CA VAL A 229 -12.83 10.48 7.00
C VAL A 229 -13.82 9.63 7.79
N MET A 230 -13.38 8.43 8.16
CA MET A 230 -14.20 7.53 8.97
C MET A 230 -14.42 8.12 10.37
N GLU A 231 -15.63 7.96 10.94
CA GLU A 231 -15.99 8.49 12.25
C GLU A 231 -15.06 8.04 13.37
N LYS A 232 -14.54 6.81 13.28
CA LYS A 232 -13.62 6.23 14.27
C LYS A 232 -12.16 6.67 14.10
N ALA A 233 -11.82 7.43 13.07
CA ALA A 233 -10.48 7.98 12.90
C ALA A 233 -10.11 8.91 14.05
N VAL A 234 -8.81 9.03 14.32
CA VAL A 234 -8.32 9.99 15.33
C VAL A 234 -8.54 11.42 14.87
N GLU A 235 -8.71 12.34 15.84
CA GLU A 235 -9.07 13.74 15.57
C GLU A 235 -8.10 14.46 14.62
N ASP A 236 -6.80 14.10 14.65
CA ASP A 236 -5.83 14.73 13.75
C ASP A 236 -6.08 14.35 12.29
N VAL A 237 -6.47 13.10 12.02
CA VAL A 237 -6.83 12.66 10.67
C VAL A 237 -8.15 13.27 10.22
N LYS A 238 -9.12 13.43 11.13
CA LYS A 238 -10.41 14.05 10.81
C LYS A 238 -10.30 15.50 10.29
N LYS A 239 -9.26 16.23 10.69
CA LYS A 239 -8.98 17.59 10.19
C LYS A 239 -8.72 17.66 8.68
N HIS A 240 -8.32 16.55 8.06
CA HIS A 240 -8.04 16.42 6.62
C HIS A 240 -9.26 15.99 5.79
N GLY A 241 -10.36 15.61 6.43
CA GLY A 241 -11.62 15.30 5.75
C GLY A 241 -12.55 16.52 5.68
N ARG A 242 -13.10 16.79 4.51
CA ARG A 242 -14.21 17.74 4.38
C ARG A 242 -15.50 17.19 4.98
N PHE A 243 -15.61 15.88 5.00
CA PHE A 243 -16.77 15.15 5.47
C PHE A 243 -16.36 14.02 6.40
N VAL A 244 -17.19 13.75 7.38
CA VAL A 244 -17.08 12.55 8.23
C VAL A 244 -18.16 11.59 7.80
N THR A 245 -17.83 10.33 7.60
CA THR A 245 -18.79 9.28 7.27
C THR A 245 -18.92 8.31 8.43
N GLY A 246 -20.17 8.11 8.88
CA GLY A 246 -20.53 7.02 9.76
C GLY A 246 -20.75 5.71 8.97
N TRP A 247 -21.01 4.67 9.70
CA TRP A 247 -21.30 3.31 9.23
C TRP A 247 -22.76 3.16 8.90
#